data_9c92a14306589315908c7b4f7f31f515
#
_entry.id   9c92a14306589315908c7b4f7f31f515
#
_cell.length_a   1.000
_cell.length_b   1.000
_cell.length_c   1.000
_cell.angle_alpha   90.00
_cell.angle_beta   90.00
_cell.angle_gamma   90.00
#
_symmetry.space_group_name_H-M   'P 1'
#
loop_
_entity.id
_entity.type
_entity.pdbx_description
1 polymer ?
#
loop_
_entity_poly.entity_id
_entity_poly.type
_entity_poly.pdbx_seq_one_letter_code
_entity_poly.pdbx_strand_id
1 'polypeptide(L)'
;MDKQTQMYVDAFMADLIAMNPGEKEFHQAVKEVVESVAPMIMAYPYLREQKVMERIVEPERVIMFRVPWMDDQGEVQINRGFRVQMNSAIGPYKGGIRFHASVNLSIMKFLAFEQTFKNALTTLPMGGAKGGSDFSPRGKSDAEVMRFCQSFMTELQRHIGADTDVPAGDIGVGGREIGYMFGQYKRLRDEFTGTLTGKGQTWGGSLMRPEATGYGACYFAEAMLATRGESFNGKRVCISGAGNVAQFAAQKAMRLGAKVLTLSDSNGFIYDEEGLNEEKLNYVFELKNVRRGRIKEYVTKYPQAKYFENERPWSIPCDIAMPCATQNEIEKADAEKLMANGCFCVCEGANMPSTPEAIAIFQNAKILYSPGKASNAGGVATSGLEMTQNSMRLKWTAEEVDTRLRTIMADIHAACLKYGTESENLGPDGKPYINYVKGANIAGFMKVANAMVEQGLV
;
A
#
# COMPACT_ATOMS: atom_id res chain seq x y z
N MET A 1 1.42 14.35 -23.87
CA MET A 1 0.62 15.46 -23.29
C MET A 1 0.65 16.61 -24.29
N ASP A 2 -0.48 17.27 -24.52
CA ASP A 2 -0.50 18.46 -25.36
C ASP A 2 0.15 19.66 -24.66
N LYS A 3 0.48 20.71 -25.42
CA LYS A 3 1.23 21.89 -24.91
C LYS A 3 0.48 22.63 -23.81
N GLN A 4 -0.86 22.71 -23.90
CA GLN A 4 -1.66 23.46 -22.94
C GLN A 4 -1.72 22.71 -21.58
N THR A 5 -1.89 21.40 -21.63
CA THR A 5 -1.86 20.52 -20.45
C THR A 5 -0.49 20.55 -19.78
N GLN A 6 0.61 20.55 -20.57
CA GLN A 6 1.96 20.65 -20.00
C GLN A 6 2.18 22.00 -19.31
N MET A 7 1.74 23.10 -19.91
CA MET A 7 1.83 24.42 -19.27
C MET A 7 1.07 24.49 -17.94
N TYR A 8 -0.09 23.84 -17.85
CA TYR A 8 -0.85 23.75 -16.60
C TYR A 8 -0.04 22.97 -15.53
N VAL A 9 0.51 21.81 -15.87
CA VAL A 9 1.32 21.01 -14.96
C VAL A 9 2.54 21.77 -14.46
N ASP A 10 3.27 22.44 -15.37
CA ASP A 10 4.47 23.19 -15.03
C ASP A 10 4.18 24.36 -14.09
N ALA A 11 3.12 25.11 -14.35
CA ALA A 11 2.68 26.22 -13.49
C ALA A 11 2.24 25.73 -12.12
N PHE A 12 1.39 24.70 -12.08
CA PHE A 12 0.91 24.09 -10.86
C PHE A 12 2.06 23.57 -9.98
N MET A 13 3.03 22.88 -10.58
CA MET A 13 4.19 22.35 -9.85
C MET A 13 5.12 23.46 -9.36
N ALA A 14 5.28 24.55 -10.11
CA ALA A 14 6.05 25.70 -9.66
C ALA A 14 5.45 26.33 -8.39
N ASP A 15 4.13 26.52 -8.38
CA ASP A 15 3.40 27.06 -7.22
C ASP A 15 3.48 26.11 -6.02
N LEU A 16 3.26 24.81 -6.25
CA LEU A 16 3.37 23.80 -5.19
C LEU A 16 4.75 23.78 -4.51
N ILE A 17 5.82 23.83 -5.32
CA ILE A 17 7.20 23.82 -4.82
C ILE A 17 7.49 25.10 -4.02
N ALA A 18 7.00 26.24 -4.50
CA ALA A 18 7.17 27.52 -3.80
C ALA A 18 6.46 27.56 -2.44
N MET A 19 5.26 26.95 -2.36
CA MET A 19 4.49 26.86 -1.11
C MET A 19 5.04 25.81 -0.12
N ASN A 20 5.75 24.80 -0.59
CA ASN A 20 6.24 23.67 0.22
C ASN A 20 7.78 23.50 0.07
N PRO A 21 8.59 24.49 0.47
CA PRO A 21 10.02 24.44 0.25
C PRO A 21 10.68 23.28 1.01
N GLY A 22 11.52 22.51 0.30
CA GLY A 22 12.28 21.39 0.88
C GLY A 22 11.54 20.06 0.99
N GLU A 23 10.27 19.99 0.66
CA GLU A 23 9.44 18.76 0.74
C GLU A 23 9.54 17.89 -0.52
N LYS A 24 10.74 17.39 -0.83
CA LYS A 24 11.05 16.71 -2.10
C LYS A 24 10.19 15.46 -2.36
N GLU A 25 9.95 14.65 -1.34
CA GLU A 25 9.14 13.44 -1.44
C GLU A 25 7.69 13.78 -1.79
N PHE A 26 7.17 14.84 -1.18
CA PHE A 26 5.82 15.31 -1.47
C PHE A 26 5.72 15.88 -2.90
N HIS A 27 6.70 16.69 -3.34
CA HIS A 27 6.73 17.21 -4.71
C HIS A 27 6.73 16.08 -5.76
N GLN A 28 7.51 15.03 -5.53
CA GLN A 28 7.60 13.89 -6.45
C GLN A 28 6.26 13.15 -6.55
N ALA A 29 5.62 12.87 -5.42
CA ALA A 29 4.33 12.17 -5.39
C ALA A 29 3.22 12.97 -6.07
N VAL A 30 3.16 14.29 -5.82
CA VAL A 30 2.18 15.15 -6.47
C VAL A 30 2.42 15.24 -7.98
N LYS A 31 3.68 15.33 -8.42
CA LYS A 31 4.03 15.38 -9.84
C LYS A 31 3.53 14.14 -10.59
N GLU A 32 3.76 12.95 -10.05
CA GLU A 32 3.28 11.68 -10.65
C GLU A 32 1.76 11.68 -10.85
N VAL A 33 1.03 12.16 -9.87
CA VAL A 33 -0.44 12.19 -9.94
C VAL A 33 -0.92 13.27 -10.89
N VAL A 34 -0.40 14.52 -10.79
CA VAL A 34 -0.87 15.62 -11.62
C VAL A 34 -0.61 15.39 -13.11
N GLU A 35 0.53 14.79 -13.47
CA GLU A 35 0.82 14.39 -14.86
C GLU A 35 -0.22 13.39 -15.41
N SER A 36 -0.71 12.50 -14.57
CA SER A 36 -1.75 11.53 -14.95
C SER A 36 -3.14 12.15 -15.07
N VAL A 37 -3.50 13.10 -14.18
CA VAL A 37 -4.87 13.63 -14.07
C VAL A 37 -5.07 14.94 -14.82
N ALA A 38 -4.02 15.66 -15.18
CA ALA A 38 -4.09 16.94 -15.88
C ALA A 38 -4.95 16.90 -17.16
N PRO A 39 -4.88 15.85 -18.02
CA PRO A 39 -5.78 15.76 -19.18
C PRO A 39 -7.27 15.76 -18.77
N MET A 40 -7.62 15.14 -17.63
CA MET A 40 -9.00 15.16 -17.12
C MET A 40 -9.39 16.54 -16.60
N ILE A 41 -8.47 17.22 -15.89
CA ILE A 41 -8.69 18.59 -15.40
C ILE A 41 -8.91 19.55 -16.56
N MET A 42 -8.19 19.36 -17.67
CA MET A 42 -8.37 20.17 -18.88
C MET A 42 -9.68 19.84 -19.62
N ALA A 43 -10.10 18.56 -19.62
CA ALA A 43 -11.34 18.13 -20.28
C ALA A 43 -12.61 18.53 -19.49
N TYR A 44 -12.50 18.71 -18.17
CA TYR A 44 -13.61 19.09 -17.31
C TYR A 44 -13.38 20.44 -16.63
N PRO A 45 -13.80 21.57 -17.25
CA PRO A 45 -13.52 22.93 -16.78
C PRO A 45 -13.86 23.20 -15.31
N TYR A 46 -14.94 22.59 -14.80
CA TYR A 46 -15.39 22.76 -13.41
C TYR A 46 -14.32 22.32 -12.39
N LEU A 47 -13.48 21.33 -12.73
CA LEU A 47 -12.40 20.87 -11.83
C LEU A 47 -11.33 21.97 -11.65
N ARG A 48 -11.03 22.69 -12.71
CA ARG A 48 -10.09 23.82 -12.69
C ARG A 48 -10.70 25.05 -12.04
N GLU A 49 -11.95 25.39 -12.38
CA GLU A 49 -12.66 26.55 -11.84
C GLU A 49 -12.80 26.47 -10.32
N GLN A 50 -13.03 25.26 -9.80
CA GLN A 50 -13.10 25.02 -8.35
C GLN A 50 -11.76 24.69 -7.70
N LYS A 51 -10.64 24.80 -8.43
CA LYS A 51 -9.28 24.56 -7.95
C LYS A 51 -9.15 23.22 -7.22
N VAL A 52 -9.73 22.16 -7.78
CA VAL A 52 -9.84 20.87 -7.10
C VAL A 52 -8.46 20.30 -6.82
N MET A 53 -7.52 20.37 -7.77
CA MET A 53 -6.18 19.84 -7.57
C MET A 53 -5.40 20.62 -6.50
N GLU A 54 -5.50 21.94 -6.52
CA GLU A 54 -4.88 22.81 -5.52
C GLU A 54 -5.41 22.53 -4.10
N ARG A 55 -6.69 22.19 -3.97
CA ARG A 55 -7.31 21.82 -2.69
C ARG A 55 -6.91 20.41 -2.25
N ILE A 56 -6.76 19.45 -3.16
CA ILE A 56 -6.37 18.07 -2.83
C ILE A 56 -4.93 18.00 -2.31
N VAL A 57 -4.03 18.85 -2.81
CA VAL A 57 -2.62 18.85 -2.37
C VAL A 57 -2.39 19.59 -1.05
N GLU A 58 -3.34 20.42 -0.63
CA GLU A 58 -3.29 21.08 0.66
C GLU A 58 -3.96 20.21 1.73
N PRO A 59 -3.24 19.77 2.78
CA PRO A 59 -3.86 19.00 3.86
C PRO A 59 -4.97 19.82 4.55
N GLU A 60 -6.10 19.18 4.85
CA GLU A 60 -7.15 19.82 5.64
C GLU A 60 -6.65 20.20 7.04
N ARG A 61 -5.75 19.37 7.63
CA ARG A 61 -5.08 19.66 8.91
C ARG A 61 -3.73 18.95 8.99
N VAL A 62 -2.79 19.63 9.62
CA VAL A 62 -1.50 19.05 10.06
C VAL A 62 -1.40 19.23 11.58
N ILE A 63 -1.24 18.12 12.29
CA ILE A 63 -1.08 18.09 13.73
C ILE A 63 0.33 17.62 14.02
N MET A 64 1.11 18.45 14.72
CA MET A 64 2.44 18.13 15.18
C MET A 64 2.51 18.33 16.69
N PHE A 65 3.06 17.37 17.40
CA PHE A 65 3.12 17.41 18.86
C PHE A 65 4.39 16.76 19.40
N ARG A 66 4.75 17.15 20.61
CA ARG A 66 5.87 16.60 21.37
C ARG A 66 5.44 15.31 22.08
N VAL A 67 6.29 14.28 22.02
CA VAL A 67 6.08 12.99 22.68
C VAL A 67 7.22 12.74 23.67
N PRO A 68 7.08 13.18 24.95
CA PRO A 68 8.05 12.88 25.99
C PRO A 68 7.78 11.49 26.59
N TRP A 69 8.82 10.71 26.79
CA TRP A 69 8.73 9.39 27.42
C TRP A 69 10.02 9.04 28.16
N MET A 70 9.98 8.03 29.00
CA MET A 70 11.12 7.61 29.84
C MET A 70 11.60 6.24 29.36
N ASP A 71 12.90 6.09 29.14
CA ASP A 71 13.50 4.81 28.78
C ASP A 71 13.68 3.90 30.01
N ASP A 72 14.23 2.71 29.81
CA ASP A 72 14.43 1.74 30.90
C ASP A 72 15.56 2.15 31.86
N GLN A 73 16.40 3.11 31.50
CA GLN A 73 17.43 3.70 32.35
C GLN A 73 16.90 4.85 33.20
N GLY A 74 15.63 5.26 32.99
CA GLY A 74 15.03 6.39 33.68
C GLY A 74 15.36 7.75 33.05
N GLU A 75 15.96 7.77 31.85
CA GLU A 75 16.28 8.98 31.12
C GLU A 75 15.07 9.47 30.30
N VAL A 76 14.88 10.80 30.28
CA VAL A 76 13.80 11.42 29.52
C VAL A 76 14.17 11.50 28.05
N GLN A 77 13.33 10.94 27.22
CA GLN A 77 13.44 10.98 25.77
C GLN A 77 12.34 11.87 25.18
N ILE A 78 12.62 12.54 24.05
CA ILE A 78 11.68 13.44 23.37
C ILE A 78 11.67 13.10 21.89
N ASN A 79 10.48 12.78 21.36
CA ASN A 79 10.24 12.58 19.96
C ASN A 79 9.16 13.55 19.43
N ARG A 80 9.03 13.63 18.11
CA ARG A 80 7.97 14.36 17.42
C ARG A 80 6.89 13.41 16.97
N GLY A 81 5.65 13.74 17.23
CA GLY A 81 4.48 13.06 16.67
C GLY A 81 3.84 13.90 15.56
N PHE A 82 3.33 13.22 14.55
CA PHE A 82 2.67 13.83 13.39
C PHE A 82 1.36 13.10 13.07
N ARG A 83 0.34 13.86 12.65
CA ARG A 83 -0.84 13.36 11.95
C ARG A 83 -1.21 14.35 10.86
N VAL A 84 -1.16 13.92 9.61
CA VAL A 84 -1.63 14.67 8.44
C VAL A 84 -2.99 14.12 8.07
N GLN A 85 -4.02 14.93 8.27
CA GLN A 85 -5.40 14.71 7.84
C GLN A 85 -5.54 15.38 6.47
N MET A 86 -5.41 14.57 5.42
CA MET A 86 -5.22 15.09 4.07
C MET A 86 -6.53 15.47 3.40
N ASN A 87 -7.49 14.56 3.40
CA ASN A 87 -8.77 14.78 2.72
C ASN A 87 -9.86 13.90 3.31
N SER A 88 -11.01 14.47 3.62
CA SER A 88 -12.18 13.80 4.21
C SER A 88 -13.40 13.75 3.30
N ALA A 89 -13.29 14.16 2.04
CA ALA A 89 -14.42 14.28 1.14
C ALA A 89 -15.22 12.98 0.93
N ILE A 90 -14.57 11.82 1.05
CA ILE A 90 -15.22 10.51 0.84
C ILE A 90 -15.38 9.68 2.10
N GLY A 91 -15.09 10.22 3.27
CA GLY A 91 -15.25 9.54 4.56
C GLY A 91 -14.22 9.97 5.60
N PRO A 92 -14.26 9.38 6.80
CA PRO A 92 -13.31 9.67 7.86
C PRO A 92 -11.86 9.52 7.36
N TYR A 93 -10.97 10.35 7.87
CA TYR A 93 -9.55 10.21 7.56
C TYR A 93 -9.06 8.80 7.90
N LYS A 94 -8.31 8.17 7.03
CA LYS A 94 -7.82 6.80 7.20
C LYS A 94 -6.39 6.67 6.69
N GLY A 95 -5.53 6.11 7.53
CA GLY A 95 -4.15 5.83 7.16
C GLY A 95 -3.29 5.40 8.34
N GLY A 96 -2.14 4.78 8.04
CA GLY A 96 -1.26 4.19 9.02
C GLY A 96 -0.51 5.21 9.88
N ILE A 97 0.02 4.73 11.00
CA ILE A 97 1.01 5.40 11.85
C ILE A 97 2.35 4.68 11.64
N ARG A 98 3.40 5.44 11.34
CA ARG A 98 4.76 4.93 11.13
C ARG A 98 5.66 5.34 12.29
N PHE A 99 6.36 4.37 12.90
CA PHE A 99 7.41 4.63 13.87
C PHE A 99 8.77 4.28 13.26
N HIS A 100 9.49 5.30 12.81
CA HIS A 100 10.79 5.14 12.18
C HIS A 100 11.59 6.44 12.26
N ALA A 101 12.90 6.34 12.48
CA ALA A 101 13.78 7.50 12.63
C ALA A 101 13.76 8.50 11.44
N SER A 102 13.38 8.06 10.24
CA SER A 102 13.28 8.93 9.06
C SER A 102 11.99 9.74 8.98
N VAL A 103 11.02 9.53 9.89
CA VAL A 103 9.72 10.22 9.83
C VAL A 103 9.91 11.72 9.99
N ASN A 104 9.35 12.47 9.04
CA ASN A 104 9.27 13.93 9.02
C ASN A 104 7.97 14.37 8.35
N LEU A 105 7.68 15.66 8.31
CA LEU A 105 6.44 16.19 7.77
C LEU A 105 6.30 15.92 6.26
N SER A 106 7.37 16.10 5.47
CA SER A 106 7.36 15.85 4.02
C SER A 106 6.94 14.41 3.69
N ILE A 107 7.53 13.44 4.41
CA ILE A 107 7.18 12.01 4.26
C ILE A 107 5.73 11.76 4.67
N MET A 108 5.24 12.37 5.75
CA MET A 108 3.85 12.19 6.19
C MET A 108 2.86 12.82 5.20
N LYS A 109 3.16 13.99 4.64
CA LYS A 109 2.33 14.63 3.61
C LYS A 109 2.24 13.78 2.34
N PHE A 110 3.39 13.33 1.82
CA PHE A 110 3.38 12.50 0.61
C PHE A 110 2.58 11.21 0.82
N LEU A 111 2.81 10.53 1.94
CA LEU A 111 2.09 9.30 2.24
C LEU A 111 0.58 9.50 2.48
N ALA A 112 0.18 10.63 3.07
CA ALA A 112 -1.22 10.98 3.26
C ALA A 112 -1.91 11.30 1.92
N PHE A 113 -1.23 12.01 1.04
CA PHE A 113 -1.70 12.33 -0.30
C PHE A 113 -1.93 11.05 -1.12
N GLU A 114 -0.96 10.15 -1.19
CA GLU A 114 -1.12 8.86 -1.88
C GLU A 114 -2.21 7.99 -1.25
N GLN A 115 -2.32 8.02 0.08
CA GLN A 115 -3.33 7.25 0.82
C GLN A 115 -4.75 7.69 0.45
N THR A 116 -4.97 8.98 0.16
CA THR A 116 -6.27 9.52 -0.27
C THR A 116 -6.77 8.80 -1.53
N PHE A 117 -5.93 8.66 -2.55
CA PHE A 117 -6.30 7.99 -3.80
C PHE A 117 -6.40 6.47 -3.64
N LYS A 118 -5.51 5.87 -2.87
CA LYS A 118 -5.56 4.44 -2.57
C LYS A 118 -6.87 4.06 -1.87
N ASN A 119 -7.29 4.84 -0.87
CA ASN A 119 -8.55 4.62 -0.17
C ASN A 119 -9.76 4.83 -1.09
N ALA A 120 -9.70 5.85 -1.96
CA ALA A 120 -10.77 6.13 -2.93
C ALA A 120 -11.03 4.95 -3.86
N LEU A 121 -9.99 4.21 -4.27
CA LEU A 121 -10.12 3.03 -5.12
C LEU A 121 -10.90 1.90 -4.45
N THR A 122 -10.84 1.76 -3.12
CA THR A 122 -11.47 0.64 -2.41
C THR A 122 -13.00 0.65 -2.44
N THR A 123 -13.62 1.69 -2.98
CA THR A 123 -15.08 1.95 -2.93
C THR A 123 -15.63 2.24 -1.54
N LEU A 124 -14.88 1.94 -0.48
CA LEU A 124 -15.29 2.18 0.90
C LEU A 124 -15.23 3.68 1.27
N PRO A 125 -16.06 4.13 2.22
CA PRO A 125 -16.10 5.53 2.65
C PRO A 125 -14.93 5.85 3.60
N MET A 126 -13.77 6.08 3.04
CA MET A 126 -12.54 6.39 3.77
C MET A 126 -11.78 7.52 3.08
N GLY A 127 -11.55 8.60 3.81
CA GLY A 127 -10.65 9.68 3.41
C GLY A 127 -9.17 9.29 3.50
N GLY A 128 -8.28 10.26 3.41
CA GLY A 128 -6.84 10.04 3.45
C GLY A 128 -6.15 10.70 4.64
N ALA A 129 -5.29 9.97 5.31
CA ALA A 129 -4.41 10.47 6.36
C ALA A 129 -3.12 9.66 6.47
N LYS A 130 -2.14 10.25 7.15
CA LYS A 130 -0.93 9.54 7.57
C LYS A 130 -0.40 10.16 8.86
N GLY A 131 0.15 9.32 9.73
CA GLY A 131 0.79 9.79 10.95
C GLY A 131 2.08 9.06 11.24
N GLY A 132 2.77 9.47 12.26
CA GLY A 132 3.98 8.80 12.69
C GLY A 132 4.81 9.58 13.68
N SER A 133 5.95 9.04 13.99
CA SER A 133 6.97 9.64 14.84
C SER A 133 8.36 9.23 14.37
N ASP A 134 9.34 10.09 14.63
CA ASP A 134 10.77 9.80 14.50
C ASP A 134 11.31 8.81 15.55
N PHE A 135 10.43 8.26 16.39
CA PHE A 135 10.70 7.13 17.28
C PHE A 135 10.93 5.85 16.49
N SER A 136 11.94 5.06 16.88
CA SER A 136 12.16 3.71 16.36
C SER A 136 11.94 2.67 17.45
N PRO A 137 11.00 1.73 17.29
CA PRO A 137 10.79 0.65 18.27
C PRO A 137 11.88 -0.43 18.22
N ARG A 138 12.78 -0.36 17.22
CA ARG A 138 13.84 -1.35 17.05
C ARG A 138 14.84 -1.28 18.21
N GLY A 139 15.07 -2.41 18.88
CA GLY A 139 15.97 -2.50 20.01
C GLY A 139 15.42 -1.94 21.32
N LYS A 140 14.15 -1.54 21.35
CA LYS A 140 13.45 -1.07 22.55
C LYS A 140 12.71 -2.23 23.23
N SER A 141 12.64 -2.16 24.57
CA SER A 141 11.83 -3.11 25.35
C SER A 141 10.33 -2.91 25.12
N ASP A 142 9.51 -3.92 25.43
CA ASP A 142 8.06 -3.78 25.36
C ASP A 142 7.54 -2.69 26.30
N ALA A 143 8.20 -2.49 27.46
CA ALA A 143 7.86 -1.43 28.42
C ALA A 143 8.17 -0.05 27.87
N GLU A 144 9.30 0.15 27.19
CA GLU A 144 9.65 1.40 26.51
C GLU A 144 8.65 1.73 25.41
N VAL A 145 8.35 0.73 24.54
CA VAL A 145 7.38 0.92 23.44
C VAL A 145 5.98 1.23 24.00
N MET A 146 5.57 0.59 25.08
CA MET A 146 4.29 0.88 25.73
C MET A 146 4.23 2.32 26.25
N ARG A 147 5.27 2.79 26.99
CA ARG A 147 5.32 4.16 27.49
C ARG A 147 5.31 5.18 26.35
N PHE A 148 6.05 4.91 25.28
CA PHE A 148 6.03 5.77 24.09
C PHE A 148 4.63 5.82 23.46
N CYS A 149 4.00 4.69 23.21
CA CYS A 149 2.65 4.61 22.61
C CYS A 149 1.60 5.34 23.47
N GLN A 150 1.69 5.22 24.79
CA GLN A 150 0.81 5.92 25.72
C GLN A 150 1.00 7.44 25.65
N SER A 151 2.25 7.92 25.64
CA SER A 151 2.54 9.35 25.50
C SER A 151 2.08 9.88 24.14
N PHE A 152 2.37 9.16 23.04
CA PHE A 152 1.94 9.51 21.69
C PHE A 152 0.41 9.62 21.60
N MET A 153 -0.32 8.66 22.14
CA MET A 153 -1.78 8.65 22.12
C MET A 153 -2.40 9.70 23.03
N THR A 154 -1.72 10.10 24.11
CA THR A 154 -2.21 11.17 25.01
C THR A 154 -2.45 12.49 24.25
N GLU A 155 -1.64 12.80 23.26
CA GLU A 155 -1.87 13.96 22.39
C GLU A 155 -2.80 13.61 21.21
N LEU A 156 -2.55 12.51 20.51
CA LEU A 156 -3.26 12.17 19.29
C LEU A 156 -4.77 11.94 19.53
N GLN A 157 -5.18 11.39 20.67
CA GLN A 157 -6.58 11.04 20.95
C GLN A 157 -7.56 12.21 20.81
N ARG A 158 -7.09 13.45 20.89
CA ARG A 158 -7.91 14.68 20.74
C ARG A 158 -8.38 14.88 19.31
N HIS A 159 -7.74 14.25 18.34
CA HIS A 159 -7.88 14.51 16.91
C HIS A 159 -8.37 13.31 16.12
N ILE A 160 -8.59 12.17 16.76
CA ILE A 160 -9.01 10.91 16.13
C ILE A 160 -10.30 10.38 16.76
N GLY A 161 -10.95 9.47 16.04
CA GLY A 161 -12.21 8.85 16.50
C GLY A 161 -12.79 7.98 15.39
N ALA A 162 -13.75 7.13 15.73
CA ALA A 162 -14.35 6.17 14.79
C ALA A 162 -14.95 6.81 13.54
N ASP A 163 -15.51 8.02 13.68
CA ASP A 163 -16.20 8.75 12.61
C ASP A 163 -15.43 10.01 12.14
N THR A 164 -14.22 10.23 12.69
CA THR A 164 -13.39 11.40 12.34
C THR A 164 -12.12 10.97 11.63
N ASP A 165 -11.29 10.18 12.31
CA ASP A 165 -9.97 9.74 11.84
C ASP A 165 -9.63 8.40 12.47
N VAL A 166 -9.42 7.39 11.64
CA VAL A 166 -9.16 6.02 12.08
C VAL A 166 -7.75 5.58 11.65
N PRO A 167 -6.75 5.73 12.52
CA PRO A 167 -5.40 5.28 12.24
C PRO A 167 -5.29 3.75 12.14
N ALA A 168 -4.20 3.29 11.52
CA ALA A 168 -3.82 1.88 11.39
C ALA A 168 -2.33 1.69 11.64
N GLY A 169 -1.85 0.45 11.55
CA GLY A 169 -0.43 0.14 11.55
C GLY A 169 0.27 0.50 10.22
N ASP A 170 1.58 0.69 10.30
CA ASP A 170 2.51 0.89 9.19
C ASP A 170 3.92 0.43 9.66
N ILE A 171 4.99 0.83 9.00
CA ILE A 171 6.36 0.49 9.41
C ILE A 171 6.59 0.84 10.90
N GLY A 172 7.07 -0.12 11.68
CA GLY A 172 7.31 0.03 13.11
C GLY A 172 6.07 0.03 14.00
N VAL A 173 4.88 -0.16 13.43
CA VAL A 173 3.60 -0.23 14.16
C VAL A 173 2.83 -1.48 13.76
N GLY A 174 2.90 -2.48 14.59
CA GLY A 174 2.14 -3.73 14.45
C GLY A 174 1.03 -3.85 15.49
N GLY A 175 0.54 -5.07 15.69
CA GLY A 175 -0.55 -5.36 16.64
C GLY A 175 -0.22 -4.99 18.08
N ARG A 176 1.06 -5.08 18.50
CA ARG A 176 1.54 -4.68 19.81
C ARG A 176 1.34 -3.16 20.02
N GLU A 177 1.84 -2.35 19.12
CA GLU A 177 1.74 -0.89 19.17
C GLU A 177 0.29 -0.42 19.07
N ILE A 178 -0.48 -1.01 18.17
CA ILE A 178 -1.94 -0.77 18.07
C ILE A 178 -2.63 -1.09 19.38
N GLY A 179 -2.28 -2.18 20.04
CA GLY A 179 -2.82 -2.54 21.35
C GLY A 179 -2.53 -1.50 22.42
N TYR A 180 -1.28 -1.05 22.54
CA TYR A 180 -0.88 -0.05 23.52
C TYR A 180 -1.56 1.31 23.25
N MET A 181 -1.65 1.73 21.99
CA MET A 181 -2.33 2.96 21.60
C MET A 181 -3.82 2.88 21.85
N PHE A 182 -4.48 1.77 21.51
CA PHE A 182 -5.91 1.59 21.74
C PHE A 182 -6.26 1.56 23.24
N GLY A 183 -5.45 0.86 24.04
CA GLY A 183 -5.62 0.83 25.49
C GLY A 183 -5.56 2.21 26.12
N GLN A 184 -4.63 3.05 25.69
CA GLN A 184 -4.51 4.44 26.14
C GLN A 184 -5.68 5.31 25.65
N TYR A 185 -6.07 5.19 24.37
CA TYR A 185 -7.23 5.87 23.82
C TYR A 185 -8.50 5.57 24.64
N LYS A 186 -8.79 4.27 24.83
CA LYS A 186 -9.95 3.82 25.60
C LYS A 186 -9.96 4.39 27.03
N ARG A 187 -8.79 4.42 27.67
CA ARG A 187 -8.64 4.96 29.04
C ARG A 187 -8.91 6.46 29.10
N LEU A 188 -8.43 7.24 28.12
CA LEU A 188 -8.57 8.71 28.13
C LEU A 188 -9.94 9.17 27.69
N ARG A 189 -10.57 8.45 26.76
CA ARG A 189 -11.87 8.82 26.18
C ARG A 189 -13.05 8.20 26.92
N ASP A 190 -12.80 7.17 27.73
CA ASP A 190 -13.84 6.31 28.34
C ASP A 190 -14.79 5.70 27.30
N GLU A 191 -14.26 5.36 26.13
CA GLU A 191 -15.01 4.87 24.97
C GLU A 191 -14.36 3.58 24.42
N PHE A 192 -15.21 2.61 24.05
CA PHE A 192 -14.80 1.45 23.27
C PHE A 192 -15.42 1.53 21.87
N THR A 193 -14.70 2.17 20.95
CA THR A 193 -15.17 2.46 19.59
C THR A 193 -14.29 1.82 18.53
N GLY A 194 -14.67 1.99 17.24
CA GLY A 194 -13.89 1.54 16.10
C GLY A 194 -12.67 2.41 15.76
N THR A 195 -12.16 3.18 16.70
CA THR A 195 -10.92 3.93 16.54
C THR A 195 -9.76 2.96 16.46
N LEU A 196 -8.84 3.18 15.53
CA LEU A 196 -7.74 2.28 15.15
C LEU A 196 -8.23 0.99 14.46
N THR A 197 -7.48 0.56 13.46
CA THR A 197 -7.62 -0.77 12.84
C THR A 197 -6.32 -1.56 12.96
N GLY A 198 -6.40 -2.88 12.76
CA GLY A 198 -5.32 -3.80 13.07
C GLY A 198 -5.38 -4.26 14.53
N LYS A 199 -6.56 -4.19 15.15
CA LYS A 199 -6.82 -4.65 16.51
C LYS A 199 -6.71 -6.16 16.61
N GLY A 200 -6.49 -6.64 17.83
CA GLY A 200 -6.52 -8.07 18.15
C GLY A 200 -7.92 -8.68 17.98
N GLN A 201 -7.96 -9.97 17.65
CA GLN A 201 -9.20 -10.72 17.37
C GLN A 201 -10.21 -10.70 18.51
N THR A 202 -9.73 -10.57 19.75
CA THR A 202 -10.57 -10.58 20.95
C THR A 202 -11.20 -9.23 21.30
N TRP A 203 -10.78 -8.16 20.63
CA TRP A 203 -11.19 -6.78 20.94
C TRP A 203 -11.43 -5.91 19.71
N GLY A 204 -12.05 -6.47 18.67
CA GLY A 204 -12.57 -5.74 17.52
C GLY A 204 -11.78 -5.87 16.24
N GLY A 205 -10.75 -6.72 16.20
CA GLY A 205 -9.98 -7.02 14.97
C GLY A 205 -10.76 -7.86 13.97
N SER A 206 -10.50 -7.66 12.68
CA SER A 206 -11.07 -8.46 11.59
C SER A 206 -10.24 -9.69 11.30
N LEU A 207 -10.90 -10.79 10.96
CA LEU A 207 -10.27 -11.92 10.29
C LEU A 207 -9.74 -11.50 8.92
N MET A 208 -8.87 -12.29 8.33
CA MET A 208 -8.26 -12.07 7.01
C MET A 208 -7.35 -10.82 6.91
N ARG A 209 -7.08 -10.10 8.00
CA ARG A 209 -6.22 -8.90 7.94
C ARG A 209 -4.77 -9.22 7.59
N PRO A 210 -4.13 -10.29 8.14
CA PRO A 210 -2.79 -10.70 7.73
C PRO A 210 -2.72 -11.10 6.25
N GLU A 211 -3.70 -11.81 5.74
CA GLU A 211 -3.78 -12.33 4.38
C GLU A 211 -4.07 -11.25 3.34
N ALA A 212 -4.77 -10.22 3.74
CA ALA A 212 -5.50 -9.31 2.87
C ALA A 212 -4.66 -8.64 1.77
N THR A 213 -3.44 -8.24 2.07
CA THR A 213 -2.58 -7.56 1.07
C THR A 213 -2.11 -8.55 0.00
N GLY A 214 -1.59 -9.71 0.42
CA GLY A 214 -1.13 -10.74 -0.50
C GLY A 214 -2.26 -11.36 -1.32
N TYR A 215 -3.38 -11.67 -0.66
CA TYR A 215 -4.58 -12.19 -1.33
C TYR A 215 -5.16 -11.16 -2.30
N GLY A 216 -5.29 -9.91 -1.88
CA GLY A 216 -5.77 -8.83 -2.73
C GLY A 216 -4.92 -8.63 -3.98
N ALA A 217 -3.59 -8.67 -3.85
CA ALA A 217 -2.68 -8.59 -4.99
C ALA A 217 -2.91 -9.75 -5.98
N CYS A 218 -3.15 -10.97 -5.49
CA CYS A 218 -3.48 -12.11 -6.36
C CYS A 218 -4.85 -11.95 -7.02
N TYR A 219 -5.87 -11.44 -6.34
CA TYR A 219 -7.18 -11.18 -6.94
C TYR A 219 -7.10 -10.11 -8.03
N PHE A 220 -6.31 -9.06 -7.80
CA PHE A 220 -6.09 -8.05 -8.82
C PHE A 220 -5.33 -8.61 -10.03
N ALA A 221 -4.28 -9.41 -9.79
CA ALA A 221 -3.53 -10.07 -10.85
C ALA A 221 -4.41 -11.07 -11.65
N GLU A 222 -5.28 -11.83 -10.97
CA GLU A 222 -6.26 -12.72 -11.62
C GLU A 222 -7.15 -11.94 -12.58
N ALA A 223 -7.66 -10.78 -12.15
CA ALA A 223 -8.48 -9.93 -12.99
C ALA A 223 -7.69 -9.34 -14.18
N MET A 224 -6.42 -8.94 -13.96
CA MET A 224 -5.53 -8.50 -15.05
C MET A 224 -5.30 -9.62 -16.08
N LEU A 225 -4.96 -10.81 -15.63
CA LEU A 225 -4.74 -11.99 -16.48
C LEU A 225 -5.99 -12.31 -17.33
N ALA A 226 -7.17 -12.23 -16.72
CA ALA A 226 -8.44 -12.48 -17.40
C ALA A 226 -8.69 -11.54 -18.60
N THR A 227 -8.15 -10.31 -18.60
CA THR A 227 -8.26 -9.39 -19.74
C THR A 227 -7.58 -9.93 -21.00
N ARG A 228 -6.61 -10.83 -20.83
CA ARG A 228 -5.90 -11.52 -21.93
C ARG A 228 -6.35 -12.96 -22.14
N GLY A 229 -7.34 -13.43 -21.37
CA GLY A 229 -7.79 -14.84 -21.41
C GLY A 229 -6.82 -15.78 -20.69
N GLU A 230 -5.98 -15.24 -19.82
CA GLU A 230 -4.99 -15.96 -19.02
C GLU A 230 -5.47 -16.16 -17.58
N SER A 231 -4.79 -17.01 -16.83
CA SER A 231 -5.03 -17.27 -15.41
C SER A 231 -3.71 -17.62 -14.70
N PHE A 232 -3.74 -17.78 -13.39
CA PHE A 232 -2.59 -18.30 -12.64
C PHE A 232 -2.28 -19.77 -12.91
N ASN A 233 -3.27 -20.54 -13.39
CA ASN A 233 -3.11 -21.96 -13.55
C ASN A 233 -1.95 -22.34 -14.50
N GLY A 234 -0.99 -23.09 -13.96
CA GLY A 234 0.22 -23.52 -14.69
C GLY A 234 1.27 -22.42 -14.91
N LYS A 235 1.08 -21.19 -14.43
CA LYS A 235 2.04 -20.10 -14.59
C LYS A 235 3.16 -20.18 -13.56
N ARG A 236 4.36 -19.80 -14.00
CA ARG A 236 5.54 -19.64 -13.15
C ARG A 236 5.51 -18.25 -12.52
N VAL A 237 5.59 -18.19 -11.19
CA VAL A 237 5.49 -16.95 -10.44
C VAL A 237 6.77 -16.72 -9.64
N CYS A 238 7.42 -15.58 -9.84
CA CYS A 238 8.51 -15.10 -8.99
C CYS A 238 7.96 -14.06 -8.00
N ILE A 239 8.22 -14.30 -6.72
CA ILE A 239 7.81 -13.41 -5.62
C ILE A 239 9.07 -12.97 -4.87
N SER A 240 9.23 -11.67 -4.62
CA SER A 240 10.22 -11.14 -3.70
C SER A 240 9.65 -10.98 -2.29
N GLY A 241 10.54 -10.94 -1.32
CA GLY A 241 10.16 -10.91 0.10
C GLY A 241 9.91 -12.31 0.67
N ALA A 242 9.89 -12.39 1.99
CA ALA A 242 9.46 -13.53 2.77
C ALA A 242 8.69 -13.06 4.02
N GLY A 243 8.21 -11.83 3.99
CA GLY A 243 7.33 -11.25 5.01
C GLY A 243 5.86 -11.56 4.74
N ASN A 244 4.99 -10.88 5.48
CA ASN A 244 3.56 -11.13 5.46
C ASN A 244 2.94 -11.11 4.05
N VAL A 245 3.22 -10.06 3.27
CA VAL A 245 2.65 -9.91 1.92
C VAL A 245 3.10 -11.03 1.00
N ALA A 246 4.40 -11.34 0.98
CA ALA A 246 4.98 -12.38 0.13
C ALA A 246 4.46 -13.78 0.48
N GLN A 247 4.39 -14.10 1.78
CA GLN A 247 3.90 -15.40 2.26
C GLN A 247 2.45 -15.65 1.81
N PHE A 248 1.57 -14.67 1.99
CA PHE A 248 0.17 -14.81 1.60
C PHE A 248 -0.07 -14.65 0.10
N ALA A 249 0.73 -13.88 -0.62
CA ALA A 249 0.71 -13.87 -2.08
C ALA A 249 1.11 -15.26 -2.63
N ALA A 250 2.17 -15.86 -2.09
CA ALA A 250 2.58 -17.22 -2.47
C ALA A 250 1.47 -18.24 -2.19
N GLN A 251 0.86 -18.20 -1.00
CA GLN A 251 -0.23 -19.10 -0.62
C GLN A 251 -1.42 -18.98 -1.59
N LYS A 252 -1.85 -17.75 -1.90
CA LYS A 252 -3.00 -17.55 -2.77
C LYS A 252 -2.67 -17.90 -4.22
N ALA A 253 -1.50 -17.52 -4.75
CA ALA A 253 -1.07 -17.88 -6.10
C ALA A 253 -1.02 -19.40 -6.29
N MET A 254 -0.49 -20.15 -5.33
CA MET A 254 -0.50 -21.62 -5.36
C MET A 254 -1.92 -22.19 -5.36
N ARG A 255 -2.82 -21.64 -4.55
CA ARG A 255 -4.24 -22.06 -4.54
C ARG A 255 -4.98 -21.77 -5.86
N LEU A 256 -4.49 -20.77 -6.62
CA LEU A 256 -4.97 -20.46 -7.97
C LEU A 256 -4.28 -21.29 -9.07
N GLY A 257 -3.45 -22.26 -8.69
CA GLY A 257 -2.79 -23.19 -9.60
C GLY A 257 -1.44 -22.75 -10.14
N ALA A 258 -0.86 -21.69 -9.58
CA ALA A 258 0.47 -21.23 -9.99
C ALA A 258 1.59 -22.05 -9.38
N LYS A 259 2.73 -22.06 -10.05
CA LYS A 259 4.00 -22.59 -9.57
C LYS A 259 4.85 -21.42 -9.05
N VAL A 260 4.89 -21.24 -7.74
CA VAL A 260 5.69 -20.20 -7.09
C VAL A 260 7.14 -20.67 -6.96
N LEU A 261 8.08 -19.95 -7.58
CA LEU A 261 9.47 -20.39 -7.74
C LEU A 261 10.43 -19.76 -6.73
N THR A 262 10.12 -18.54 -6.23
CA THR A 262 11.08 -17.75 -5.44
C THR A 262 10.42 -17.10 -4.23
N LEU A 263 11.21 -16.93 -3.18
CA LEU A 263 11.01 -15.98 -2.08
C LEU A 263 12.36 -15.37 -1.72
N SER A 264 12.39 -14.16 -1.17
CA SER A 264 13.64 -13.46 -0.85
C SER A 264 13.60 -12.76 0.50
N ASP A 265 14.77 -12.43 1.02
CA ASP A 265 14.93 -11.45 2.08
C ASP A 265 16.09 -10.49 1.77
N SER A 266 16.51 -9.67 2.74
CA SER A 266 17.55 -8.65 2.51
C SER A 266 18.92 -9.22 2.15
N ASN A 267 19.14 -10.53 2.31
CA ASN A 267 20.43 -11.18 2.08
C ASN A 267 20.47 -12.01 0.79
N GLY A 268 19.33 -12.18 0.10
CA GLY A 268 19.26 -12.94 -1.13
C GLY A 268 17.92 -13.64 -1.32
N PHE A 269 17.86 -14.56 -2.26
CA PHE A 269 16.62 -15.28 -2.59
C PHE A 269 16.83 -16.78 -2.75
N ILE A 270 15.77 -17.54 -2.55
CA ILE A 270 15.68 -18.96 -2.88
C ILE A 270 15.00 -19.13 -4.24
N TYR A 271 15.51 -20.08 -5.01
CA TYR A 271 14.89 -20.59 -6.23
C TYR A 271 14.65 -22.08 -6.09
N ASP A 272 13.38 -22.47 -6.09
CA ASP A 272 12.94 -23.85 -6.06
C ASP A 272 12.31 -24.17 -7.42
N GLU A 273 13.03 -24.90 -8.25
CA GLU A 273 12.62 -25.23 -9.62
C GLU A 273 11.37 -26.09 -9.66
N GLU A 274 11.13 -26.92 -8.63
CA GLU A 274 9.91 -27.71 -8.48
C GLU A 274 8.72 -26.86 -8.01
N GLY A 275 8.99 -25.66 -7.52
CA GLY A 275 8.03 -24.75 -6.90
C GLY A 275 7.76 -25.06 -5.44
N LEU A 276 7.21 -24.07 -4.75
CA LEU A 276 6.72 -24.21 -3.40
C LEU A 276 5.43 -25.05 -3.40
N ASN A 277 5.26 -25.82 -2.32
CA ASN A 277 4.01 -26.46 -1.96
C ASN A 277 3.59 -26.02 -0.55
N GLU A 278 2.49 -26.54 -0.03
CA GLU A 278 1.97 -26.14 1.28
C GLU A 278 2.95 -26.45 2.42
N GLU A 279 3.62 -27.61 2.39
CA GLU A 279 4.64 -27.98 3.39
C GLU A 279 5.83 -27.01 3.38
N LYS A 280 6.37 -26.73 2.19
CA LYS A 280 7.49 -25.81 2.00
C LYS A 280 7.13 -24.38 2.44
N LEU A 281 5.91 -23.93 2.14
CA LEU A 281 5.44 -22.62 2.56
C LEU A 281 5.20 -22.56 4.09
N ASN A 282 4.65 -23.60 4.69
CA ASN A 282 4.50 -23.68 6.16
C ASN A 282 5.85 -23.62 6.87
N TYR A 283 6.87 -24.23 6.30
CA TYR A 283 8.24 -24.07 6.81
C TYR A 283 8.71 -22.60 6.76
N VAL A 284 8.40 -21.88 5.68
CA VAL A 284 8.72 -20.45 5.58
C VAL A 284 7.95 -19.65 6.62
N PHE A 285 6.66 -19.93 6.86
CA PHE A 285 5.89 -19.28 7.92
C PHE A 285 6.55 -19.47 9.30
N GLU A 286 6.93 -20.69 9.64
CA GLU A 286 7.63 -20.99 10.90
C GLU A 286 8.99 -20.27 10.97
N LEU A 287 9.80 -20.40 9.90
CA LEU A 287 11.12 -19.78 9.81
C LEU A 287 11.07 -18.26 10.04
N LYS A 288 10.16 -17.58 9.36
CA LYS A 288 10.11 -16.11 9.38
C LYS A 288 9.35 -15.54 10.56
N ASN A 289 8.23 -16.14 10.94
CA ASN A 289 7.30 -15.55 11.91
C ASN A 289 7.58 -16.04 13.34
N VAL A 290 8.10 -17.25 13.52
CA VAL A 290 8.41 -17.83 14.83
C VAL A 290 9.90 -17.72 15.14
N ARG A 291 10.74 -18.32 14.30
CA ARG A 291 12.19 -18.36 14.53
C ARG A 291 12.91 -17.06 14.15
N ARG A 292 12.28 -16.18 13.37
CA ARG A 292 12.85 -14.94 12.81
C ARG A 292 14.15 -15.17 12.04
N GLY A 293 14.27 -16.34 11.41
CA GLY A 293 15.43 -16.80 10.66
C GLY A 293 15.55 -16.15 9.28
N ARG A 294 16.60 -16.53 8.56
CA ARG A 294 16.88 -16.05 7.19
C ARG A 294 16.39 -17.05 6.15
N ILE A 295 15.93 -16.52 4.99
CA ILE A 295 15.40 -17.41 3.93
C ILE A 295 16.45 -18.41 3.44
N LYS A 296 17.75 -18.12 3.57
CA LYS A 296 18.85 -19.03 3.29
C LYS A 296 18.72 -20.39 3.97
N GLU A 297 18.11 -20.44 5.16
CA GLU A 297 17.91 -21.70 5.90
C GLU A 297 16.99 -22.68 5.17
N TYR A 298 16.19 -22.19 4.23
CA TYR A 298 15.30 -23.02 3.41
C TYR A 298 16.05 -24.12 2.68
N VAL A 299 17.21 -23.79 2.04
CA VAL A 299 17.99 -24.76 1.26
C VAL A 299 18.70 -25.81 2.13
N THR A 300 18.81 -25.58 3.45
CA THR A 300 19.28 -26.61 4.39
C THR A 300 18.25 -27.70 4.56
N LYS A 301 16.96 -27.36 4.55
CA LYS A 301 15.86 -28.33 4.64
C LYS A 301 15.49 -28.91 3.27
N TYR A 302 15.58 -28.10 2.22
CA TYR A 302 15.23 -28.49 0.85
C TYR A 302 16.44 -28.29 -0.07
N PRO A 303 17.41 -29.25 -0.08
CA PRO A 303 18.69 -29.09 -0.76
C PRO A 303 18.61 -29.09 -2.29
N GLN A 304 17.47 -29.45 -2.88
CA GLN A 304 17.22 -29.33 -4.31
C GLN A 304 17.00 -27.87 -4.74
N ALA A 305 16.61 -26.99 -3.81
CA ALA A 305 16.49 -25.57 -4.07
C ALA A 305 17.87 -24.89 -4.04
N LYS A 306 18.00 -23.77 -4.74
CA LYS A 306 19.22 -22.97 -4.80
C LYS A 306 19.04 -21.67 -4.00
N TYR A 307 20.13 -21.20 -3.40
CA TYR A 307 20.18 -19.88 -2.77
C TYR A 307 21.17 -18.97 -3.51
N PHE A 308 20.72 -17.74 -3.77
CA PHE A 308 21.51 -16.71 -4.43
C PHE A 308 21.73 -15.57 -3.43
N GLU A 309 22.96 -15.41 -2.98
CA GLU A 309 23.32 -14.44 -1.96
C GLU A 309 23.46 -13.04 -2.57
N ASN A 310 22.90 -12.02 -1.90
CA ASN A 310 22.92 -10.61 -2.32
C ASN A 310 22.31 -10.35 -3.71
N GLU A 311 21.45 -11.25 -4.20
CA GLU A 311 20.74 -11.09 -5.46
C GLU A 311 19.23 -10.96 -5.24
N ARG A 312 18.54 -10.43 -6.26
CA ARG A 312 17.09 -10.33 -6.34
C ARG A 312 16.54 -11.37 -7.32
N PRO A 313 15.30 -11.86 -7.19
CA PRO A 313 14.79 -13.00 -7.95
C PRO A 313 14.46 -12.70 -9.42
N TRP A 314 14.71 -11.51 -9.92
CA TRP A 314 14.23 -11.03 -11.22
C TRP A 314 15.01 -11.56 -12.42
N SER A 315 16.08 -12.29 -12.19
CA SER A 315 16.83 -13.05 -13.22
C SER A 315 16.21 -14.40 -13.53
N ILE A 316 15.31 -14.91 -12.69
CA ILE A 316 14.65 -16.21 -12.88
C ILE A 316 13.52 -16.06 -13.91
N PRO A 317 13.49 -16.91 -14.96
CA PRO A 317 12.41 -16.89 -15.95
C PRO A 317 11.05 -17.19 -15.31
N CYS A 318 10.12 -16.26 -15.45
CA CYS A 318 8.76 -16.38 -14.93
C CYS A 318 7.73 -15.76 -15.89
N ASP A 319 6.48 -16.12 -15.71
CA ASP A 319 5.35 -15.57 -16.46
C ASP A 319 4.78 -14.34 -15.72
N ILE A 320 4.79 -14.40 -14.37
CA ILE A 320 4.25 -13.38 -13.48
C ILE A 320 5.32 -13.02 -12.44
N ALA A 321 5.57 -11.73 -12.25
CA ALA A 321 6.40 -11.20 -11.17
C ALA A 321 5.54 -10.45 -10.14
N MET A 322 5.71 -10.78 -8.86
CA MET A 322 5.02 -10.14 -7.76
C MET A 322 6.05 -9.56 -6.76
N PRO A 323 6.47 -8.31 -6.92
CA PRO A 323 7.36 -7.66 -5.98
C PRO A 323 6.63 -7.36 -4.67
N CYS A 324 7.00 -8.09 -3.60
CA CYS A 324 6.34 -8.07 -2.29
C CYS A 324 7.29 -7.74 -1.13
N ALA A 325 8.51 -7.24 -1.42
CA ALA A 325 9.51 -6.97 -0.41
C ALA A 325 9.58 -5.49 -0.03
N THR A 326 10.24 -4.68 -0.83
CA THR A 326 10.60 -3.30 -0.44
C THR A 326 10.44 -2.32 -1.59
N GLN A 327 10.44 -1.03 -1.23
CA GLN A 327 10.49 0.06 -2.19
C GLN A 327 11.76 -0.02 -3.07
N ASN A 328 11.61 0.33 -4.36
CA ASN A 328 12.70 0.39 -5.35
C ASN A 328 13.50 -0.91 -5.50
N GLU A 329 12.86 -2.06 -5.36
CA GLU A 329 13.51 -3.36 -5.52
C GLU A 329 13.60 -3.84 -6.97
N ILE A 330 12.83 -3.27 -7.90
CA ILE A 330 12.95 -3.50 -9.34
C ILE A 330 13.55 -2.26 -9.97
N GLU A 331 14.81 -2.35 -10.32
CA GLU A 331 15.51 -1.30 -11.04
C GLU A 331 15.46 -1.55 -12.56
N LYS A 332 15.98 -0.61 -13.35
CA LYS A 332 16.00 -0.71 -14.83
C LYS A 332 16.54 -2.07 -15.31
N ALA A 333 17.68 -2.49 -14.79
CA ALA A 333 18.33 -3.75 -15.20
C ALA A 333 17.48 -4.99 -14.85
N ASP A 334 16.73 -4.95 -13.74
CA ASP A 334 15.83 -6.03 -13.34
C ASP A 334 14.62 -6.11 -14.27
N ALA A 335 14.07 -4.95 -14.64
CA ALA A 335 12.95 -4.87 -15.59
C ALA A 335 13.38 -5.39 -16.98
N GLU A 336 14.56 -5.03 -17.46
CA GLU A 336 15.12 -5.54 -18.72
C GLU A 336 15.26 -7.08 -18.69
N LYS A 337 15.74 -7.65 -17.57
CA LYS A 337 15.81 -9.13 -17.39
C LYS A 337 14.44 -9.79 -17.40
N LEU A 338 13.46 -9.22 -16.68
CA LEU A 338 12.10 -9.73 -16.68
C LEU A 338 11.50 -9.76 -18.09
N MET A 339 11.69 -8.69 -18.88
CA MET A 339 11.23 -8.64 -20.27
C MET A 339 11.93 -9.66 -21.15
N ALA A 340 13.26 -9.77 -21.05
CA ALA A 340 14.05 -10.74 -21.81
C ALA A 340 13.67 -12.20 -21.49
N ASN A 341 13.24 -12.46 -20.26
CA ASN A 341 12.80 -13.79 -19.79
C ASN A 341 11.32 -14.08 -20.06
N GLY A 342 10.59 -13.19 -20.74
CA GLY A 342 9.22 -13.42 -21.16
C GLY A 342 8.16 -13.16 -20.08
N CYS A 343 8.49 -12.43 -19.02
CA CYS A 343 7.51 -12.01 -18.02
C CYS A 343 6.48 -11.06 -18.68
N PHE A 344 5.20 -11.39 -18.60
CA PHE A 344 4.14 -10.60 -19.22
C PHE A 344 3.17 -9.96 -18.22
N CYS A 345 3.34 -10.24 -16.93
CA CYS A 345 2.54 -9.65 -15.86
C CYS A 345 3.42 -9.29 -14.66
N VAL A 346 3.39 -8.02 -14.27
CA VAL A 346 4.02 -7.52 -13.04
C VAL A 346 2.94 -6.91 -12.16
N CYS A 347 2.71 -7.51 -10.98
CA CYS A 347 1.67 -7.08 -10.03
C CYS A 347 2.30 -6.73 -8.68
N GLU A 348 2.32 -5.45 -8.34
CA GLU A 348 3.00 -4.93 -7.15
C GLU A 348 2.25 -5.26 -5.86
N GLY A 349 2.88 -6.04 -4.97
CA GLY A 349 2.38 -6.28 -3.61
C GLY A 349 2.96 -5.31 -2.58
N ALA A 350 4.20 -4.83 -2.79
CA ALA A 350 4.82 -3.79 -1.97
C ALA A 350 4.38 -2.38 -2.39
N ASN A 351 4.75 -1.37 -1.59
CA ASN A 351 4.56 0.03 -1.97
C ASN A 351 5.76 0.50 -2.81
N MET A 352 5.48 0.98 -4.02
CA MET A 352 6.47 1.51 -4.99
C MET A 352 7.71 0.61 -5.15
N PRO A 353 7.57 -0.69 -5.43
CA PRO A 353 8.72 -1.58 -5.58
C PRO A 353 9.49 -1.37 -6.88
N SER A 354 8.85 -0.81 -7.92
CA SER A 354 9.48 -0.53 -9.21
C SER A 354 9.93 0.93 -9.30
N THR A 355 11.16 1.15 -9.81
CA THR A 355 11.64 2.51 -10.09
C THR A 355 10.92 3.10 -11.31
N PRO A 356 10.90 4.44 -11.49
CA PRO A 356 10.30 5.07 -12.67
C PRO A 356 10.85 4.52 -14.00
N GLU A 357 12.13 4.21 -14.07
CA GLU A 357 12.76 3.62 -15.25
C GLU A 357 12.26 2.21 -15.53
N ALA A 358 12.05 1.40 -14.48
CA ALA A 358 11.47 0.07 -14.61
C ALA A 358 10.01 0.14 -15.07
N ILE A 359 9.23 1.05 -14.52
CA ILE A 359 7.83 1.29 -14.92
C ILE A 359 7.75 1.67 -16.40
N ALA A 360 8.64 2.57 -16.86
CA ALA A 360 8.70 2.96 -18.27
C ALA A 360 8.98 1.77 -19.19
N ILE A 361 9.84 0.84 -18.79
CA ILE A 361 10.12 -0.39 -19.57
C ILE A 361 8.85 -1.25 -19.67
N PHE A 362 8.16 -1.49 -18.56
CA PHE A 362 6.93 -2.29 -18.54
C PHE A 362 5.83 -1.66 -19.40
N GLN A 363 5.65 -0.35 -19.31
CA GLN A 363 4.66 0.39 -20.11
C GLN A 363 5.01 0.39 -21.59
N ASN A 364 6.28 0.58 -21.96
CA ASN A 364 6.74 0.53 -23.36
C ASN A 364 6.58 -0.88 -23.95
N ALA A 365 6.83 -1.91 -23.17
CA ALA A 365 6.58 -3.30 -23.56
C ALA A 365 5.09 -3.66 -23.57
N LYS A 366 4.22 -2.79 -23.06
CA LYS A 366 2.76 -2.96 -22.96
C LYS A 366 2.36 -4.28 -22.30
N ILE A 367 3.12 -4.71 -21.30
CA ILE A 367 2.75 -5.86 -20.48
C ILE A 367 1.61 -5.51 -19.51
N LEU A 368 1.08 -6.51 -18.82
CA LEU A 368 0.19 -6.28 -17.69
C LEU A 368 1.02 -5.78 -16.51
N TYR A 369 1.00 -4.49 -16.24
CA TYR A 369 1.68 -3.87 -15.11
C TYR A 369 0.71 -3.11 -14.23
N SER A 370 0.63 -3.43 -12.94
CA SER A 370 -0.20 -2.70 -11.98
C SER A 370 0.61 -2.05 -10.87
N PRO A 371 0.33 -0.77 -10.56
CA PRO A 371 0.98 -0.07 -9.46
C PRO A 371 0.46 -0.57 -8.11
N GLY A 372 1.31 -0.55 -7.08
CA GLY A 372 0.98 -1.01 -5.74
C GLY A 372 -0.27 -0.34 -5.14
N LYS A 373 -0.50 0.95 -5.42
CA LYS A 373 -1.70 1.67 -4.92
C LYS A 373 -3.03 1.01 -5.32
N ALA A 374 -3.07 0.30 -6.43
CA ALA A 374 -4.24 -0.47 -6.87
C ALA A 374 -4.17 -1.92 -6.39
N SER A 375 -3.10 -2.63 -6.73
CA SER A 375 -2.99 -4.07 -6.49
C SER A 375 -2.80 -4.44 -5.01
N ASN A 376 -2.13 -3.63 -4.21
CA ASN A 376 -1.93 -3.91 -2.78
C ASN A 376 -3.00 -3.29 -1.86
N ALA A 377 -4.07 -2.73 -2.42
CA ALA A 377 -5.14 -2.08 -1.65
C ALA A 377 -5.93 -3.05 -0.74
N GLY A 378 -5.74 -4.36 -0.88
CA GLY A 378 -6.42 -5.36 -0.06
C GLY A 378 -6.24 -5.15 1.45
N GLY A 379 -5.05 -4.74 1.89
CA GLY A 379 -4.79 -4.43 3.30
C GLY A 379 -5.63 -3.29 3.85
N VAL A 380 -5.73 -2.18 3.13
CA VAL A 380 -6.57 -1.05 3.56
C VAL A 380 -8.05 -1.33 3.35
N ALA A 381 -8.42 -2.10 2.32
CA ALA A 381 -9.79 -2.55 2.12
C ALA A 381 -10.27 -3.37 3.33
N THR A 382 -9.50 -4.35 3.79
CA THR A 382 -9.84 -5.13 4.99
C THR A 382 -9.84 -4.27 6.26
N SER A 383 -8.99 -3.24 6.35
CA SER A 383 -9.08 -2.26 7.44
C SER A 383 -10.42 -1.51 7.41
N GLY A 384 -10.93 -1.13 6.23
CA GLY A 384 -12.27 -0.55 6.10
C GLY A 384 -13.40 -1.52 6.46
N LEU A 385 -13.23 -2.80 6.12
CA LEU A 385 -14.16 -3.85 6.56
C LEU A 385 -14.12 -4.05 8.09
N GLU A 386 -12.96 -3.89 8.73
CA GLU A 386 -12.85 -3.87 10.19
C GLU A 386 -13.62 -2.68 10.79
N MET A 387 -13.51 -1.48 10.20
CA MET A 387 -14.30 -0.33 10.62
C MET A 387 -15.80 -0.62 10.53
N THR A 388 -16.26 -1.22 9.43
CA THR A 388 -17.68 -1.61 9.25
C THR A 388 -18.12 -2.60 10.31
N GLN A 389 -17.35 -3.66 10.59
CA GLN A 389 -17.66 -4.63 11.63
C GLN A 389 -17.72 -3.97 13.01
N ASN A 390 -16.82 -3.04 13.30
CA ASN A 390 -16.79 -2.31 14.56
C ASN A 390 -18.03 -1.39 14.71
N SER A 391 -18.42 -0.69 13.66
CA SER A 391 -19.61 0.17 13.65
C SER A 391 -20.90 -0.63 13.86
N MET A 392 -21.00 -1.80 13.25
CA MET A 392 -22.13 -2.72 13.40
C MET A 392 -22.10 -3.51 14.72
N ARG A 393 -20.95 -3.54 15.41
CA ARG A 393 -20.66 -4.42 16.57
C ARG A 393 -20.85 -5.91 16.26
N LEU A 394 -20.53 -6.30 15.03
CA LEU A 394 -20.58 -7.69 14.55
C LEU A 394 -19.18 -8.16 14.14
N LYS A 395 -19.00 -9.46 14.15
CA LYS A 395 -17.80 -10.12 13.64
C LYS A 395 -18.19 -11.00 12.47
N TRP A 396 -17.55 -10.77 11.32
CA TRP A 396 -17.71 -11.60 10.13
C TRP A 396 -16.77 -12.78 10.15
N THR A 397 -17.18 -13.87 9.49
CA THR A 397 -16.33 -15.04 9.24
C THR A 397 -15.20 -14.69 8.27
N ALA A 398 -14.17 -15.52 8.20
CA ALA A 398 -13.09 -15.35 7.24
C ALA A 398 -13.59 -15.38 5.80
N GLU A 399 -14.57 -16.23 5.49
CA GLU A 399 -15.18 -16.34 4.18
C GLU A 399 -15.96 -15.08 3.78
N GLU A 400 -16.73 -14.50 4.70
CA GLU A 400 -17.45 -13.24 4.46
C GLU A 400 -16.47 -12.10 4.17
N VAL A 401 -15.36 -12.00 4.92
CA VAL A 401 -14.34 -10.99 4.69
C VAL A 401 -13.63 -11.22 3.37
N ASP A 402 -13.23 -12.46 3.05
CA ASP A 402 -12.53 -12.80 1.78
C ASP A 402 -13.42 -12.53 0.56
N THR A 403 -14.71 -12.87 0.63
CA THR A 403 -15.67 -12.58 -0.44
C THR A 403 -15.79 -11.08 -0.71
N ARG A 404 -15.88 -10.27 0.33
CA ARG A 404 -15.94 -8.80 0.21
C ARG A 404 -14.62 -8.24 -0.32
N LEU A 405 -13.49 -8.76 0.17
CA LEU A 405 -12.17 -8.39 -0.34
C LEU A 405 -12.03 -8.66 -1.82
N ARG A 406 -12.44 -9.85 -2.28
CA ARG A 406 -12.42 -10.21 -3.71
C ARG A 406 -13.27 -9.27 -4.55
N THR A 407 -14.47 -8.93 -4.09
CA THR A 407 -15.36 -7.96 -4.75
C THR A 407 -14.70 -6.59 -4.84
N ILE A 408 -14.14 -6.08 -3.74
CA ILE A 408 -13.45 -4.78 -3.73
C ILE A 408 -12.28 -4.76 -4.72
N MET A 409 -11.48 -5.82 -4.77
CA MET A 409 -10.35 -5.89 -5.71
C MET A 409 -10.81 -5.93 -7.17
N ALA A 410 -11.93 -6.60 -7.46
CA ALA A 410 -12.57 -6.58 -8.78
C ALA A 410 -13.09 -5.18 -9.15
N ASP A 411 -13.69 -4.47 -8.22
CA ASP A 411 -14.17 -3.09 -8.42
C ASP A 411 -13.01 -2.12 -8.67
N ILE A 412 -11.90 -2.26 -7.93
CA ILE A 412 -10.68 -1.48 -8.17
C ILE A 412 -10.16 -1.73 -9.59
N HIS A 413 -10.10 -2.99 -10.00
CA HIS A 413 -9.67 -3.36 -11.35
C HIS A 413 -10.60 -2.77 -12.42
N ALA A 414 -11.92 -2.86 -12.25
CA ALA A 414 -12.90 -2.28 -13.17
C ALA A 414 -12.75 -0.76 -13.29
N ALA A 415 -12.50 -0.07 -12.17
CA ALA A 415 -12.23 1.36 -12.16
C ALA A 415 -10.94 1.71 -12.93
N CYS A 416 -9.88 0.91 -12.77
CA CYS A 416 -8.64 1.08 -13.53
C CYS A 416 -8.86 0.86 -15.03
N LEU A 417 -9.67 -0.13 -15.43
CA LEU A 417 -10.02 -0.36 -16.84
C LEU A 417 -10.74 0.84 -17.44
N LYS A 418 -11.72 1.39 -16.73
CA LYS A 418 -12.54 2.51 -17.20
C LYS A 418 -11.71 3.70 -17.66
N TYR A 419 -10.63 4.02 -16.93
CA TYR A 419 -9.81 5.20 -17.18
C TYR A 419 -8.45 4.90 -17.80
N GLY A 420 -8.00 3.64 -17.76
CA GLY A 420 -6.68 3.23 -18.23
C GLY A 420 -6.69 2.54 -19.59
N THR A 421 -7.84 2.17 -20.15
CA THR A 421 -7.92 1.51 -21.46
C THR A 421 -7.64 2.51 -22.56
N GLU A 422 -6.64 2.21 -23.39
CA GLU A 422 -6.21 3.01 -24.53
C GLU A 422 -6.61 2.30 -25.84
N SER A 423 -7.82 2.59 -26.34
CA SER A 423 -8.44 1.84 -27.43
C SER A 423 -7.66 1.87 -28.75
N GLU A 424 -6.94 2.97 -29.02
CA GLU A 424 -6.13 3.13 -30.24
C GLU A 424 -4.69 2.60 -30.09
N ASN A 425 -4.26 2.31 -28.86
CA ASN A 425 -2.93 1.84 -28.53
C ASN A 425 -2.99 0.34 -28.23
N LEU A 426 -2.62 -0.50 -29.18
CA LEU A 426 -2.74 -1.96 -29.06
C LEU A 426 -1.53 -2.57 -28.32
N GLY A 427 -1.81 -3.57 -27.49
CA GLY A 427 -0.82 -4.43 -26.86
C GLY A 427 -0.23 -5.47 -27.82
N PRO A 428 0.73 -6.26 -27.35
CA PRO A 428 1.34 -7.35 -28.15
C PRO A 428 0.34 -8.44 -28.60
N ASP A 429 -0.77 -8.55 -27.90
CA ASP A 429 -1.86 -9.50 -28.17
C ASP A 429 -2.94 -8.95 -29.12
N GLY A 430 -2.72 -7.75 -29.67
CA GLY A 430 -3.67 -7.06 -30.57
C GLY A 430 -4.90 -6.49 -29.86
N LYS A 431 -4.97 -6.54 -28.53
CA LYS A 431 -6.05 -5.94 -27.73
C LYS A 431 -5.65 -4.53 -27.29
N PRO A 432 -6.63 -3.66 -26.93
CA PRO A 432 -6.34 -2.36 -26.34
C PRO A 432 -5.38 -2.47 -25.15
N TYR A 433 -4.37 -1.63 -25.13
CA TYR A 433 -3.46 -1.54 -23.98
C TYR A 433 -4.16 -0.95 -22.75
N ILE A 434 -3.92 -1.53 -21.61
CA ILE A 434 -4.47 -1.07 -20.34
C ILE A 434 -3.33 -0.46 -19.52
N ASN A 435 -3.33 0.86 -19.40
CA ASN A 435 -2.41 1.59 -18.54
C ASN A 435 -2.97 1.68 -17.12
N TYR A 436 -2.67 0.69 -16.30
CA TYR A 436 -3.18 0.60 -14.92
C TYR A 436 -2.68 1.75 -14.02
N VAL A 437 -1.52 2.33 -14.29
CA VAL A 437 -1.02 3.49 -13.53
C VAL A 437 -1.93 4.70 -13.76
N LYS A 438 -2.16 5.03 -15.03
CA LYS A 438 -3.09 6.09 -15.44
C LYS A 438 -4.50 5.82 -14.93
N GLY A 439 -4.97 4.58 -15.10
CA GLY A 439 -6.29 4.16 -14.66
C GLY A 439 -6.50 4.34 -13.16
N ALA A 440 -5.56 3.89 -12.34
CA ALA A 440 -5.63 4.02 -10.89
C ALA A 440 -5.59 5.49 -10.42
N ASN A 441 -4.67 6.28 -10.97
CA ASN A 441 -4.55 7.70 -10.61
C ASN A 441 -5.82 8.49 -10.96
N ILE A 442 -6.35 8.32 -12.17
CA ILE A 442 -7.57 9.03 -12.61
C ILE A 442 -8.80 8.54 -11.84
N ALA A 443 -8.97 7.22 -11.63
CA ALA A 443 -10.11 6.68 -10.91
C ALA A 443 -10.17 7.20 -9.46
N GLY A 444 -9.05 7.16 -8.75
CA GLY A 444 -8.93 7.69 -7.40
C GLY A 444 -9.20 9.20 -7.33
N PHE A 445 -8.57 9.96 -8.23
CA PHE A 445 -8.75 11.40 -8.32
C PHE A 445 -10.20 11.79 -8.59
N MET A 446 -10.83 11.24 -9.62
CA MET A 446 -12.19 11.61 -10.03
C MET A 446 -13.22 11.34 -8.93
N LYS A 447 -13.06 10.26 -8.15
CA LYS A 447 -13.95 9.97 -7.02
C LYS A 447 -13.85 11.04 -5.94
N VAL A 448 -12.65 11.42 -5.55
CA VAL A 448 -12.41 12.47 -4.54
C VAL A 448 -12.85 13.83 -5.07
N ALA A 449 -12.46 14.17 -6.30
CA ALA A 449 -12.78 15.42 -6.95
C ALA A 449 -14.29 15.69 -7.04
N ASN A 450 -15.05 14.68 -7.49
CA ASN A 450 -16.52 14.82 -7.57
C ASN A 450 -17.15 15.02 -6.19
N ALA A 451 -16.73 14.26 -5.18
CA ALA A 451 -17.21 14.43 -3.83
C ALA A 451 -16.89 15.85 -3.28
N MET A 452 -15.70 16.38 -3.53
CA MET A 452 -15.32 17.74 -3.13
C MET A 452 -16.18 18.81 -3.84
N VAL A 453 -16.48 18.59 -5.12
CA VAL A 453 -17.34 19.51 -5.90
C VAL A 453 -18.77 19.50 -5.36
N GLU A 454 -19.33 18.33 -5.09
CA GLU A 454 -20.69 18.17 -4.56
C GLU A 454 -20.86 18.75 -3.15
N GLN A 455 -19.82 18.70 -2.33
CA GLN A 455 -19.82 19.23 -0.96
C GLN A 455 -19.49 20.74 -0.89
N GLY A 456 -19.00 21.32 -1.97
CA GLY A 456 -18.68 22.76 -2.05
C GLY A 456 -17.31 23.13 -1.48
N LEU A 457 -17.19 24.32 -0.95
CA LEU A 457 -15.95 24.89 -0.40
C LEU A 457 -15.95 24.77 1.12
N VAL A 458 -15.69 23.59 1.64
CA VAL A 458 -15.65 23.28 3.07
C VAL A 458 -14.26 22.90 3.51
#